data_caffc977e18007fff9746be7fe5bbe01
#
_entry.id   caffc977e18007fff9746be7fe5bbe01
#
_cell.length_a   1.000
_cell.length_b   1.000
_cell.length_c   1.000
_cell.angle_alpha   90.00
_cell.angle_beta   90.00
_cell.angle_gamma   90.00
#
_symmetry.space_group_name_H-M   'P 1'
#
loop_
_entity.id
_entity.type
_entity.pdbx_description
1 polymer ?
#
loop_
_entity_poly.entity_id
_entity_poly.type
_entity_poly.pdbx_seq_one_letter_code
_entity_poly.pdbx_strand_id
1 'polypeptide(L)'
;MYLILTRSFPPEVGGMQNLMWGLTQSLSKINMVKVFADYHEKHEEFDEKVSFSIERVKGPKLIRKFRKSYLINDFLKNNKKVNCIIADHWKSLEKVNSNTKKICLIHSKEINHKKGSWLNTRVLKVLNKIDYVVANSLFTKNLATELGVNSKKIIVIN
;
A
#
# COMPACT_ATOMS: atom_id res chain seq x y z
N MET A 1 6.09 -14.81 3.35
CA MET A 1 6.62 -13.53 2.83
C MET A 1 5.54 -12.46 2.89
N TYR A 2 5.90 -11.23 3.26
CA TYR A 2 5.04 -10.04 3.15
C TYR A 2 5.43 -9.20 1.93
N LEU A 3 4.43 -8.65 1.26
CA LEU A 3 4.62 -7.76 0.11
C LEU A 3 4.15 -6.35 0.49
N ILE A 4 5.04 -5.37 0.44
CA ILE A 4 4.76 -3.98 0.77
C ILE A 4 4.66 -3.17 -0.52
N LEU A 5 3.52 -2.51 -0.70
CA LEU A 5 3.27 -1.66 -1.86
C LEU A 5 3.17 -0.21 -1.40
N THR A 6 4.15 0.58 -1.72
CA THR A 6 4.19 1.98 -1.27
C THR A 6 4.49 2.93 -2.42
N ARG A 7 4.02 4.15 -2.27
CA ARG A 7 4.35 5.27 -3.16
C ARG A 7 5.46 6.13 -2.57
N SER A 8 5.58 6.11 -1.27
CA SER A 8 6.49 6.94 -0.49
C SER A 8 7.32 6.07 0.44
N PHE A 9 8.63 5.96 0.15
CA PHE A 9 9.56 5.12 0.92
C PHE A 9 10.91 5.84 1.04
N PRO A 10 11.69 5.63 2.11
CA PRO A 10 13.02 6.20 2.19
C PRO A 10 13.87 5.91 0.93
N PRO A 11 14.83 6.80 0.60
CA PRO A 11 15.37 7.89 1.41
C PRO A 11 14.54 9.17 1.43
N GLU A 12 13.39 9.22 0.77
CA GLU A 12 12.45 10.34 0.90
C GLU A 12 12.01 10.47 2.37
N VAL A 13 11.99 11.70 2.91
CA VAL A 13 11.68 11.97 4.32
C VAL A 13 10.22 12.45 4.47
N GLY A 14 9.50 11.87 5.42
CA GLY A 14 8.13 12.26 5.74
C GLY A 14 7.42 11.23 6.61
N GLY A 15 6.23 11.58 7.11
CA GLY A 15 5.47 10.72 8.03
C GLY A 15 5.10 9.36 7.43
N MET A 16 4.66 9.32 6.18
CA MET A 16 4.32 8.07 5.49
C MET A 16 5.56 7.20 5.22
N GLN A 17 6.65 7.83 4.81
CA GLN A 17 7.92 7.15 4.59
C GLN A 17 8.41 6.48 5.87
N ASN A 18 8.40 7.22 6.99
CA ASN A 18 8.79 6.69 8.30
C ASN A 18 7.86 5.57 8.78
N LEU A 19 6.54 5.71 8.59
CA LEU A 19 5.57 4.67 8.92
C LEU A 19 5.82 3.40 8.12
N MET A 20 5.95 3.53 6.80
CA MET A 20 6.16 2.36 5.93
C MET A 20 7.53 1.72 6.15
N TRP A 21 8.54 2.53 6.47
CA TRP A 21 9.84 2.05 6.88
C TRP A 21 9.79 1.23 8.18
N GLY A 22 9.24 1.81 9.26
CA GLY A 22 9.13 1.13 10.56
C GLY A 22 8.31 -0.16 10.48
N LEU A 23 7.19 -0.14 9.74
CA LEU A 23 6.39 -1.34 9.47
C LEU A 23 7.21 -2.40 8.73
N THR A 24 7.91 -2.02 7.68
CA THR A 24 8.73 -2.94 6.86
C THR A 24 9.85 -3.56 7.70
N GLN A 25 10.56 -2.74 8.48
CA GLN A 25 11.60 -3.23 9.41
C GLN A 25 11.04 -4.22 10.44
N SER A 26 9.89 -3.92 11.03
CA SER A 26 9.27 -4.80 12.01
C SER A 26 8.85 -6.13 11.39
N LEU A 27 8.28 -6.11 10.20
CA LEU A 27 7.88 -7.32 9.48
C LEU A 27 9.10 -8.13 9.00
N SER A 28 10.21 -7.48 8.63
CA SER A 28 11.42 -8.18 8.18
C SER A 28 12.10 -9.01 9.28
N LYS A 29 11.85 -8.67 10.55
CA LYS A 29 12.34 -9.46 11.71
C LYS A 29 11.61 -10.80 11.89
N ILE A 30 10.41 -10.92 11.36
CA ILE A 30 9.56 -12.10 11.55
C ILE A 30 9.35 -12.93 10.27
N ASN A 31 9.53 -12.32 9.09
CA ASN A 31 9.40 -13.05 7.82
C ASN A 31 10.11 -12.28 6.70
N MET A 32 10.31 -12.95 5.56
CA MET A 32 10.80 -12.30 4.35
C MET A 32 9.85 -11.18 3.91
N VAL A 33 10.43 -10.05 3.50
CA VAL A 33 9.69 -8.90 2.97
C VAL A 33 10.23 -8.51 1.60
N LYS A 34 9.33 -8.19 0.68
CA LYS A 34 9.66 -7.48 -0.58
C LYS A 34 8.85 -6.20 -0.65
N VAL A 35 9.52 -5.11 -1.02
CA VAL A 35 8.92 -3.79 -1.18
C VAL A 35 8.85 -3.42 -2.66
N PHE A 36 7.70 -2.93 -3.13
CA PHE A 36 7.57 -2.21 -4.40
C PHE A 36 7.33 -0.74 -4.10
N ALA A 37 8.33 0.09 -4.39
CA ALA A 37 8.30 1.52 -4.12
C ALA A 37 8.41 2.36 -5.39
N ASP A 38 8.01 3.63 -5.33
CA ASP A 38 8.33 4.57 -6.38
C ASP A 38 9.83 4.90 -6.35
N TYR A 39 10.40 5.18 -7.53
CA TYR A 39 11.80 5.53 -7.68
C TYR A 39 12.12 6.87 -7.00
N HIS A 40 13.29 6.94 -6.37
CA HIS A 40 13.90 8.14 -5.82
C HIS A 40 15.37 8.19 -6.24
N GLU A 41 15.90 9.35 -6.59
CA GLU A 41 17.25 9.50 -7.17
C GLU A 41 18.36 8.97 -6.25
N LYS A 42 18.21 9.17 -4.93
CA LYS A 42 19.19 8.75 -3.91
C LYS A 42 18.87 7.38 -3.29
N HIS A 43 18.18 6.49 -4.02
CA HIS A 43 17.72 5.23 -3.43
C HIS A 43 18.84 4.20 -3.26
N GLU A 44 19.87 4.20 -4.11
CA GLU A 44 20.88 3.14 -4.17
C GLU A 44 21.58 2.95 -2.82
N GLU A 45 22.17 4.02 -2.28
CA GLU A 45 22.85 3.99 -0.99
C GLU A 45 21.94 3.52 0.17
N PHE A 46 20.66 3.84 0.10
CA PHE A 46 19.69 3.39 1.10
C PHE A 46 19.33 1.90 0.91
N ASP A 47 19.05 1.50 -0.32
CA ASP A 47 18.61 0.15 -0.65
C ASP A 47 19.72 -0.90 -0.38
N GLU A 48 21.01 -0.54 -0.49
CA GLU A 48 22.14 -1.39 -0.14
C GLU A 48 22.27 -1.68 1.37
N LYS A 49 21.76 -0.78 2.22
CA LYS A 49 21.89 -0.90 3.69
C LYS A 49 20.77 -1.73 4.34
N VAL A 50 19.78 -2.18 3.58
CA VAL A 50 18.65 -2.90 4.13
C VAL A 50 18.72 -4.40 3.89
N SER A 51 18.13 -5.18 4.78
CA SER A 51 18.16 -6.65 4.73
C SER A 51 17.03 -7.28 3.89
N PHE A 52 16.18 -6.48 3.27
CA PHE A 52 15.04 -6.94 2.46
C PHE A 52 15.09 -6.36 1.05
N SER A 53 14.43 -7.04 0.11
CA SER A 53 14.43 -6.64 -1.30
C SER A 53 13.51 -5.44 -1.55
N ILE A 54 14.05 -4.41 -2.22
CA ILE A 54 13.27 -3.26 -2.69
C ILE A 54 13.33 -3.19 -4.21
N GLU A 55 12.17 -3.08 -4.84
CA GLU A 55 12.03 -2.85 -6.28
C GLU A 55 11.50 -1.45 -6.53
N ARG A 56 12.34 -0.60 -7.13
CA ARG A 56 12.03 0.81 -7.44
C ARG A 56 11.50 0.97 -8.84
N VAL A 57 10.33 1.56 -8.99
CA VAL A 57 9.67 1.72 -10.29
C VAL A 57 9.80 3.16 -10.77
N LYS A 58 10.54 3.34 -11.89
CA LYS A 58 10.75 4.64 -12.57
C LYS A 58 9.61 5.00 -13.52
N GLY A 59 9.52 6.30 -13.85
CA GLY A 59 8.69 6.84 -14.91
C GLY A 59 7.65 7.87 -14.45
N PRO A 60 6.97 8.56 -15.40
CA PRO A 60 5.89 9.49 -15.11
C PRO A 60 4.76 8.80 -14.33
N LYS A 61 4.05 9.55 -13.47
CA LYS A 61 3.06 9.01 -12.51
C LYS A 61 2.07 8.00 -13.10
N LEU A 62 1.53 8.27 -14.29
CA LEU A 62 0.55 7.37 -14.92
C LEU A 62 1.20 6.06 -15.37
N ILE A 63 2.29 6.16 -16.14
CA ILE A 63 3.03 5.00 -16.66
C ILE A 63 3.59 4.15 -15.49
N ARG A 64 4.17 4.80 -14.49
CA ARG A 64 4.71 4.16 -13.28
C ARG A 64 3.67 3.33 -12.55
N LYS A 65 2.43 3.83 -12.43
CA LYS A 65 1.31 3.09 -11.83
C LYS A 65 1.04 1.77 -12.57
N PHE A 66 0.94 1.81 -13.90
CA PHE A 66 0.71 0.60 -14.70
C PHE A 66 1.89 -0.37 -14.64
N ARG A 67 3.11 0.16 -14.80
CA ARG A 67 4.34 -0.63 -14.71
C ARG A 67 4.48 -1.30 -13.35
N LYS A 68 4.24 -0.58 -12.25
CA LYS A 68 4.26 -1.14 -10.90
C LYS A 68 3.23 -2.24 -10.74
N SER A 69 2.00 -2.04 -11.17
CA SER A 69 0.96 -3.07 -11.10
C SER A 69 1.31 -4.30 -11.93
N TYR A 70 1.93 -4.14 -13.10
CA TYR A 70 2.41 -5.25 -13.92
C TYR A 70 3.48 -6.07 -13.18
N LEU A 71 4.53 -5.42 -12.66
CA LEU A 71 5.61 -6.07 -11.92
C LEU A 71 5.09 -6.81 -10.68
N ILE A 72 4.16 -6.21 -9.94
CA ILE A 72 3.53 -6.83 -8.77
C ILE A 72 2.75 -8.09 -9.18
N ASN A 73 1.93 -8.01 -10.21
CA ASN A 73 1.11 -9.14 -10.67
C ASN A 73 1.99 -10.28 -11.23
N ASP A 74 3.06 -9.94 -11.95
CA ASP A 74 4.03 -10.90 -12.43
C ASP A 74 4.75 -11.59 -11.27
N PHE A 75 5.22 -10.82 -10.30
CA PHE A 75 5.81 -11.36 -9.07
C PHE A 75 4.86 -12.31 -8.34
N LEU A 76 3.59 -11.94 -8.20
CA LEU A 76 2.58 -12.76 -7.53
C LEU A 76 2.23 -14.06 -8.26
N LYS A 77 2.32 -14.09 -9.60
CA LYS A 77 2.16 -15.31 -10.39
C LYS A 77 3.27 -16.31 -10.10
N ASN A 78 4.50 -15.82 -9.98
CA ASN A 78 5.70 -16.63 -9.81
C ASN A 78 6.02 -16.95 -8.33
N ASN A 79 5.37 -16.27 -7.37
CA ASN A 79 5.64 -16.43 -5.94
C ASN A 79 4.37 -16.69 -5.14
N LYS A 80 3.97 -17.97 -5.07
CA LYS A 80 2.77 -18.40 -4.32
C LYS A 80 2.90 -18.32 -2.79
N LYS A 81 4.09 -18.01 -2.26
CA LYS A 81 4.37 -17.94 -0.81
C LYS A 81 4.13 -16.56 -0.19
N VAL A 82 3.43 -15.66 -0.90
CA VAL A 82 3.05 -14.35 -0.34
C VAL A 82 1.86 -14.52 0.60
N ASN A 83 2.07 -14.25 1.89
CA ASN A 83 1.06 -14.41 2.94
C ASN A 83 0.09 -13.23 2.98
N CYS A 84 0.62 -12.00 2.76
CA CYS A 84 -0.16 -10.78 2.83
C CYS A 84 0.48 -9.67 2.00
N ILE A 85 -0.37 -8.85 1.40
CA ILE A 85 -0.02 -7.62 0.68
C ILE A 85 -0.48 -6.44 1.54
N ILE A 86 0.43 -5.52 1.86
CA ILE A 86 0.15 -4.32 2.65
C ILE A 86 0.45 -3.09 1.81
N ALA A 87 -0.50 -2.18 1.73
CA ALA A 87 -0.35 -0.96 0.93
C ALA A 87 -0.61 0.31 1.75
N ASP A 88 0.17 1.34 1.49
CA ASP A 88 0.03 2.69 2.06
C ASP A 88 -1.09 3.51 1.43
N HIS A 89 -1.66 3.04 0.34
CA HIS A 89 -2.63 3.80 -0.45
C HIS A 89 -3.49 2.86 -1.31
N TRP A 90 -4.80 3.09 -1.34
CA TRP A 90 -5.75 2.28 -2.11
C TRP A 90 -5.40 2.17 -3.62
N LYS A 91 -4.80 3.21 -4.22
CA LYS A 91 -4.38 3.17 -5.64
C LYS A 91 -3.29 2.14 -5.93
N SER A 92 -2.50 1.78 -4.92
CA SER A 92 -1.46 0.75 -5.04
C SER A 92 -2.06 -0.65 -5.18
N LEU A 93 -3.29 -0.86 -4.68
CA LEU A 93 -4.04 -2.13 -4.77
C LEU A 93 -5.01 -2.21 -5.95
N GLU A 94 -5.33 -1.09 -6.60
CA GLU A 94 -6.43 -0.99 -7.56
C GLU A 94 -6.33 -1.97 -8.75
N LYS A 95 -5.11 -2.32 -9.16
CA LYS A 95 -4.83 -3.23 -10.27
C LYS A 95 -4.07 -4.49 -9.86
N VAL A 96 -4.08 -4.81 -8.56
CA VAL A 96 -3.45 -6.04 -8.06
C VAL A 96 -4.45 -7.18 -8.12
N ASN A 97 -4.19 -8.12 -9.03
CA ASN A 97 -5.02 -9.30 -9.28
C ASN A 97 -4.43 -10.51 -8.56
N SER A 98 -4.87 -10.75 -7.34
CA SER A 98 -4.44 -11.89 -6.52
C SER A 98 -5.50 -12.20 -5.47
N ASN A 99 -5.58 -13.48 -5.08
CA ASN A 99 -6.39 -13.93 -3.94
C ASN A 99 -5.64 -13.82 -2.60
N THR A 100 -4.37 -13.37 -2.64
CA THR A 100 -3.58 -13.12 -1.44
C THR A 100 -4.27 -12.07 -0.58
N LYS A 101 -4.28 -12.28 0.74
CA LYS A 101 -4.82 -11.33 1.73
C LYS A 101 -4.25 -9.92 1.53
N LYS A 102 -5.11 -8.92 1.54
CA LYS A 102 -4.76 -7.53 1.31
C LYS A 102 -5.16 -6.63 2.47
N ILE A 103 -4.23 -5.79 2.88
CA ILE A 103 -4.42 -4.75 3.89
C ILE A 103 -4.10 -3.40 3.25
N CYS A 104 -4.97 -2.41 3.46
CA CYS A 104 -4.71 -1.03 3.05
C CYS A 104 -4.68 -0.12 4.27
N LEU A 105 -3.59 0.62 4.44
CA LEU A 105 -3.53 1.71 5.39
C LEU A 105 -4.24 2.92 4.77
N ILE A 106 -5.10 3.58 5.54
CA ILE A 106 -5.80 4.79 5.12
C ILE A 106 -5.55 5.95 6.08
N HIS A 107 -5.40 7.12 5.47
CA HIS A 107 -5.30 8.41 6.13
C HIS A 107 -6.37 9.31 5.50
N SER A 108 -7.05 10.14 6.22
CA SER A 108 -8.27 10.83 5.76
C SER A 108 -8.19 11.48 4.37
N LYS A 109 -7.05 12.09 4.03
CA LYS A 109 -6.87 12.91 2.81
C LYS A 109 -7.10 12.14 1.50
N GLU A 110 -6.60 10.90 1.37
CA GLU A 110 -6.65 10.15 0.11
C GLU A 110 -7.99 9.47 -0.14
N ILE A 111 -8.86 9.41 0.87
CA ILE A 111 -10.22 8.86 0.76
C ILE A 111 -11.29 9.94 0.78
N ASN A 112 -10.98 11.16 1.24
CA ASN A 112 -11.94 12.27 1.37
C ASN A 112 -12.31 12.84 0.00
N HIS A 113 -13.20 12.16 -0.69
CA HIS A 113 -13.78 12.56 -1.96
C HIS A 113 -15.29 12.74 -1.82
N LYS A 114 -15.88 13.68 -2.58
CA LYS A 114 -17.33 13.87 -2.59
C LYS A 114 -18.06 12.53 -2.80
N LYS A 115 -18.96 12.19 -1.89
CA LYS A 115 -19.77 10.96 -1.95
C LYS A 115 -20.48 10.83 -3.31
N GLY A 116 -20.40 9.66 -3.91
CA GLY A 116 -20.94 9.39 -5.25
C GLY A 116 -20.08 9.89 -6.41
N SER A 117 -18.98 10.60 -6.16
CA SER A 117 -18.05 10.99 -7.22
C SER A 117 -17.32 9.78 -7.82
N TRP A 118 -16.79 9.94 -9.04
CA TRP A 118 -15.97 8.93 -9.70
C TRP A 118 -14.77 8.45 -8.84
N LEU A 119 -14.11 9.38 -8.13
CA LEU A 119 -13.02 9.00 -7.21
C LEU A 119 -13.53 8.23 -5.99
N ASN A 120 -14.66 8.65 -5.39
CA ASN A 120 -15.26 7.91 -4.28
C ASN A 120 -15.65 6.50 -4.72
N THR A 121 -16.29 6.33 -5.87
CA THR A 121 -16.65 5.02 -6.41
C THR A 121 -15.42 4.11 -6.57
N ARG A 122 -14.29 4.65 -7.04
CA ARG A 122 -13.04 3.88 -7.17
C ARG A 122 -12.46 3.49 -5.81
N VAL A 123 -12.46 4.40 -4.83
CA VAL A 123 -12.04 4.09 -3.44
C VAL A 123 -12.86 2.93 -2.90
N LEU A 124 -14.19 3.02 -2.99
CA LEU A 124 -15.10 1.98 -2.50
C LEU A 124 -14.89 0.64 -3.19
N LYS A 125 -14.71 0.66 -4.52
CA LYS A 125 -14.44 -0.56 -5.28
C LYS A 125 -13.19 -1.30 -4.79
N VAL A 126 -12.16 -0.56 -4.38
CA VAL A 126 -10.93 -1.15 -3.86
C VAL A 126 -11.08 -1.56 -2.41
N LEU A 127 -11.48 -0.63 -1.53
CA LEU A 127 -11.49 -0.87 -0.08
C LEU A 127 -12.52 -1.91 0.35
N ASN A 128 -13.67 -2.00 -0.34
CA ASN A 128 -14.67 -3.04 -0.03
C ASN A 128 -14.29 -4.42 -0.57
N LYS A 129 -13.35 -4.50 -1.54
CA LYS A 129 -12.89 -5.78 -2.10
C LYS A 129 -11.76 -6.43 -1.30
N ILE A 130 -10.94 -5.64 -0.60
CA ILE A 130 -9.81 -6.15 0.20
C ILE A 130 -10.25 -6.70 1.55
N ASP A 131 -9.35 -7.39 2.25
CA ASP A 131 -9.65 -8.08 3.51
C ASP A 131 -9.76 -7.11 4.69
N TYR A 132 -8.77 -6.21 4.86
CA TYR A 132 -8.73 -5.26 5.96
C TYR A 132 -8.33 -3.87 5.51
N VAL A 133 -8.93 -2.89 6.17
CA VAL A 133 -8.61 -1.47 6.06
C VAL A 133 -8.10 -1.01 7.43
N VAL A 134 -6.92 -0.46 7.51
CA VAL A 134 -6.35 0.06 8.75
C VAL A 134 -6.41 1.58 8.72
N ALA A 135 -7.21 2.16 9.61
CA ALA A 135 -7.34 3.60 9.79
C ALA A 135 -6.41 4.08 10.91
N ASN A 136 -5.73 5.19 10.69
CA ASN A 136 -4.81 5.79 11.67
C ASN A 136 -5.52 6.55 12.80
N SER A 137 -6.85 6.63 12.80
CA SER A 137 -7.64 7.28 13.84
C SER A 137 -9.11 6.90 13.73
N LEU A 138 -9.85 7.14 14.81
CA LEU A 138 -11.31 6.99 14.81
C LEU A 138 -11.98 7.95 13.82
N PHE A 139 -11.44 9.17 13.68
CA PHE A 139 -11.90 10.12 12.67
C PHE A 139 -11.83 9.54 11.25
N THR A 140 -10.68 8.96 10.88
CA THR A 140 -10.49 8.33 9.56
C THR A 140 -11.41 7.14 9.35
N LYS A 141 -11.65 6.32 10.39
CA LYS A 141 -12.63 5.22 10.34
C LYS A 141 -14.04 5.74 10.08
N ASN A 142 -14.48 6.76 10.83
CA ASN A 142 -15.82 7.34 10.68
C ASN A 142 -16.01 7.91 9.27
N LEU A 143 -15.04 8.71 8.79
CA LEU A 143 -15.04 9.24 7.43
C LEU A 143 -15.14 8.12 6.38
N ALA A 144 -14.35 7.07 6.49
CA ALA A 144 -14.39 5.95 5.56
C ALA A 144 -15.77 5.26 5.56
N THR A 145 -16.36 5.09 6.73
CA THR A 145 -17.70 4.48 6.90
C THR A 145 -18.79 5.36 6.27
N GLU A 146 -18.76 6.66 6.51
CA GLU A 146 -19.70 7.65 5.92
C GLU A 146 -19.62 7.68 4.39
N LEU A 147 -18.42 7.49 3.85
CA LEU A 147 -18.18 7.41 2.41
C LEU A 147 -18.65 6.08 1.80
N GLY A 148 -18.94 5.05 2.61
CA GLY A 148 -19.49 3.77 2.17
C GLY A 148 -18.52 2.57 2.25
N VAL A 149 -17.39 2.71 2.94
CA VAL A 149 -16.52 1.55 3.24
C VAL A 149 -17.14 0.70 4.33
N ASN A 150 -17.16 -0.62 4.14
CA ASN A 150 -17.71 -1.55 5.11
C ASN A 150 -16.97 -1.46 6.45
N SER A 151 -17.68 -0.98 7.49
CA SER A 151 -17.11 -0.74 8.83
C SER A 151 -16.55 -2.00 9.50
N LYS A 152 -17.08 -3.19 9.17
CA LYS A 152 -16.59 -4.49 9.70
C LYS A 152 -15.16 -4.82 9.23
N LYS A 153 -14.70 -4.20 8.16
CA LYS A 153 -13.34 -4.36 7.61
C LYS A 153 -12.34 -3.35 8.17
N ILE A 154 -12.82 -2.31 8.88
CA ILE A 154 -11.97 -1.21 9.32
C ILE A 154 -11.48 -1.44 10.75
N ILE A 155 -10.18 -1.53 10.91
CA ILE A 155 -9.48 -1.60 12.18
C ILE A 155 -8.82 -0.24 12.44
N VAL A 156 -8.91 0.28 13.65
CA VAL A 156 -8.20 1.51 14.06
C VAL A 156 -6.93 1.13 14.80
N ILE A 157 -5.80 1.70 14.36
CA ILE A 157 -4.51 1.62 15.05
C ILE A 157 -4.01 3.05 15.19
N ASN A 158 -3.93 3.53 16.43
CA ASN A 158 -3.45 4.87 16.80
C ASN A 158 -1.93 4.88 16.91
#